data_54abeebe824c210f9ae24b080f865d9f
#
_entry.id   54abeebe824c210f9ae24b080f865d9f
#
_cell.length_a   1.000
_cell.length_b   1.000
_cell.length_c   1.000
_cell.angle_alpha   90.00
_cell.angle_beta   90.00
_cell.angle_gamma   90.00
#
_symmetry.space_group_name_H-M   'P 1'
#
loop_
_entity.id
_entity.type
_entity.pdbx_description
1 polymer ?
#
loop_
_entity_poly.entity_id
_entity_poly.type
_entity_poly.pdbx_seq_one_letter_code
_entity_poly.pdbx_strand_id
1 'polypeptide(L)'
;MKKAIVVIIFFITNIVTLCLNFSVSPTKFEVDLSKDGTYEAYLLNNTPNPLRIEVYTEVPKGYEENNLNKNIVIYPKKISIKPGGKKEIRFKVKGIKNNDKKTYKTLLVFRESLPNIKEKIETRNSRVNMDLSFITEIAIGVYGK
;
A
#
# COMPACT_ATOMS: atom_id res chain seq x y z
N MET A 1 -39.23 7.84 -26.74
CA MET A 1 -38.12 8.74 -26.37
C MET A 1 -37.75 8.63 -24.90
N LYS A 2 -38.65 8.65 -23.92
CA LYS A 2 -38.33 8.56 -22.49
C LYS A 2 -37.59 7.26 -22.08
N LYS A 3 -37.94 6.11 -22.71
CA LYS A 3 -37.28 4.81 -22.40
C LYS A 3 -35.83 4.72 -22.94
N ALA A 4 -35.54 5.36 -24.06
CA ALA A 4 -34.20 5.40 -24.65
C ALA A 4 -33.22 6.25 -23.78
N ILE A 5 -33.72 7.34 -23.20
CA ILE A 5 -32.90 8.22 -22.30
C ILE A 5 -32.51 7.48 -21.02
N VAL A 6 -33.40 6.67 -20.43
CA VAL A 6 -33.10 5.87 -19.22
C VAL A 6 -32.01 4.82 -19.49
N VAL A 7 -32.02 4.17 -20.68
CA VAL A 7 -31.00 3.19 -21.07
C VAL A 7 -29.64 3.86 -21.27
N ILE A 8 -29.60 5.06 -21.85
CA ILE A 8 -28.34 5.82 -22.00
C ILE A 8 -27.76 6.25 -20.68
N ILE A 9 -28.58 6.68 -19.72
CA ILE A 9 -28.12 7.06 -18.36
C ILE A 9 -27.53 5.83 -17.62
N PHE A 10 -28.14 4.64 -17.78
CA PHE A 10 -27.64 3.41 -17.16
C PHE A 10 -26.28 2.95 -17.73
N PHE A 11 -26.01 3.27 -19.02
CA PHE A 11 -24.69 2.97 -19.63
C PHE A 11 -23.58 3.93 -19.22
N ILE A 12 -23.91 5.16 -18.83
CA ILE A 12 -22.90 6.18 -18.45
C ILE A 12 -22.38 5.99 -17.00
N THR A 13 -23.14 5.31 -16.13
CA THR A 13 -22.76 5.11 -14.73
C THR A 13 -21.69 4.03 -14.50
N ASN A 14 -21.23 3.32 -15.55
CA ASN A 14 -20.26 2.24 -15.42
C ASN A 14 -18.78 2.66 -15.62
N ILE A 15 -18.47 3.96 -15.67
CA ILE A 15 -17.17 4.41 -16.25
C ILE A 15 -16.19 4.96 -15.23
N VAL A 16 -16.24 4.72 -13.96
CA VAL A 16 -15.07 5.06 -13.10
C VAL A 16 -14.87 4.04 -12.00
N THR A 17 -14.40 2.87 -12.32
CA THR A 17 -13.61 2.11 -11.39
C THR A 17 -12.17 2.62 -11.47
N LEU A 18 -11.79 3.53 -10.57
CA LEU A 18 -10.37 3.81 -10.28
C LEU A 18 -9.80 2.52 -9.71
N CYS A 19 -9.30 1.65 -10.60
CA CYS A 19 -8.69 0.40 -10.20
C CYS A 19 -7.29 0.72 -9.68
N LEU A 20 -7.11 0.69 -8.36
CA LEU A 20 -5.79 0.72 -7.76
C LEU A 20 -4.96 -0.46 -8.30
N ASN A 21 -3.68 -0.23 -8.57
CA ASN A 21 -2.78 -1.27 -9.08
C ASN A 21 -2.71 -2.50 -8.18
N PHE A 22 -2.92 -2.31 -6.88
CA PHE A 22 -3.03 -3.40 -5.92
C PHE A 22 -3.97 -3.03 -4.78
N SER A 23 -4.42 -4.04 -4.06
CA SER A 23 -5.22 -3.89 -2.84
C SER A 23 -4.52 -4.55 -1.67
N VAL A 24 -4.79 -4.05 -0.46
CA VAL A 24 -4.24 -4.56 0.80
C VAL A 24 -5.36 -4.87 1.78
N SER A 25 -5.24 -5.98 2.50
CA SER A 25 -6.19 -6.40 3.53
C SER A 25 -5.42 -6.96 4.74
N PRO A 26 -5.83 -6.65 5.97
CA PRO A 26 -6.90 -5.74 6.39
C PRO A 26 -6.52 -4.27 6.19
N THR A 27 -7.49 -3.36 6.36
CA THR A 27 -7.29 -1.91 6.18
C THR A 27 -6.77 -1.20 7.44
N LYS A 28 -6.70 -1.90 8.57
CA LYS A 28 -6.10 -1.44 9.83
C LYS A 28 -5.67 -2.61 10.67
N PHE A 29 -4.73 -2.38 11.58
CA PHE A 29 -4.32 -3.34 12.60
C PHE A 29 -4.51 -2.75 13.99
N GLU A 30 -5.05 -3.53 14.91
CA GLU A 30 -5.06 -3.25 16.35
C GLU A 30 -4.14 -4.28 17.01
N VAL A 31 -3.10 -3.82 17.68
CA VAL A 31 -2.05 -4.67 18.26
C VAL A 31 -2.02 -4.54 19.77
N ASP A 32 -1.92 -5.69 20.45
CA ASP A 32 -1.72 -5.76 21.88
C ASP A 32 -0.24 -5.58 22.19
N LEU A 33 0.11 -4.48 22.88
CA LEU A 33 1.48 -4.15 23.24
C LEU A 33 1.96 -4.81 24.54
N SER A 34 1.09 -5.52 25.26
CA SER A 34 1.49 -6.26 26.47
C SER A 34 2.43 -7.42 26.18
N LYS A 35 2.43 -7.92 24.94
CA LYS A 35 3.23 -9.06 24.46
C LYS A 35 3.67 -8.87 23.01
N ASP A 36 4.66 -9.68 22.62
CA ASP A 36 5.05 -9.79 21.21
C ASP A 36 3.92 -10.42 20.40
N GLY A 37 3.61 -9.84 19.24
CA GLY A 37 2.60 -10.35 18.31
C GLY A 37 3.11 -10.42 16.88
N THR A 38 2.59 -11.37 16.10
CA THR A 38 2.82 -11.47 14.65
C THR A 38 1.51 -11.26 13.91
N TYR A 39 1.54 -10.44 12.89
CA TYR A 39 0.37 -10.03 12.11
C TYR A 39 0.64 -10.23 10.62
N GLU A 40 -0.42 -10.41 9.85
CA GLU A 40 -0.35 -10.72 8.42
C GLU A 40 -1.16 -9.71 7.61
N ALA A 41 -0.56 -9.21 6.54
CA ALA A 41 -1.22 -8.41 5.52
C ALA A 41 -1.20 -9.16 4.19
N TYR A 42 -2.30 -9.10 3.47
CA TYR A 42 -2.45 -9.75 2.17
C TYR A 42 -2.54 -8.70 1.08
N LEU A 43 -1.74 -8.86 0.04
CA LEU A 43 -1.71 -8.00 -1.12
C LEU A 43 -2.22 -8.75 -2.34
N LEU A 44 -3.08 -8.10 -3.14
CA LEU A 44 -3.59 -8.62 -4.40
C LEU A 44 -3.16 -7.68 -5.53
N ASN A 45 -2.50 -8.22 -6.55
CA ASN A 45 -2.15 -7.48 -7.75
C ASN A 45 -3.38 -7.41 -8.69
N ASN A 46 -3.90 -6.22 -8.90
CA ASN A 46 -5.08 -5.97 -9.74
C ASN A 46 -4.71 -5.67 -11.21
N THR A 47 -3.41 -5.75 -11.57
CA THR A 47 -2.93 -5.40 -12.91
C THR A 47 -2.61 -6.65 -13.75
N PRO A 48 -2.56 -6.52 -15.08
CA PRO A 48 -2.11 -7.58 -15.98
C PRO A 48 -0.58 -7.77 -15.98
N ASN A 49 0.18 -6.95 -15.25
CA ASN A 49 1.63 -6.97 -15.19
C ASN A 49 2.13 -7.40 -13.81
N PRO A 50 3.33 -8.00 -13.70
CA PRO A 50 3.96 -8.24 -12.40
C PRO A 50 4.20 -6.92 -11.65
N LEU A 51 3.83 -6.88 -10.36
CA LEU A 51 4.09 -5.73 -9.48
C LEU A 51 5.24 -6.04 -8.52
N ARG A 52 6.07 -5.03 -8.28
CA ARG A 52 7.05 -5.02 -7.19
C ARG A 52 6.59 -4.04 -6.13
N ILE A 53 6.54 -4.49 -4.89
CA ILE A 53 6.09 -3.68 -3.77
C ILE A 53 7.16 -3.69 -2.70
N GLU A 54 7.48 -2.51 -2.19
CA GLU A 54 8.31 -2.27 -1.02
C GLU A 54 7.40 -1.96 0.17
N VAL A 55 7.74 -2.53 1.34
CA VAL A 55 6.97 -2.38 2.57
C VAL A 55 7.86 -1.81 3.65
N TYR A 56 7.41 -0.72 4.27
CA TYR A 56 8.12 -0.02 5.33
C TYR A 56 7.14 0.64 6.31
N THR A 57 7.68 1.25 7.36
CA THR A 57 6.87 1.98 8.36
C THR A 57 7.15 3.46 8.30
N GLU A 58 6.10 4.27 8.54
CA GLU A 58 6.20 5.72 8.68
C GLU A 58 5.55 6.18 9.98
N VAL A 59 6.06 7.28 10.51
CA VAL A 59 5.48 7.94 11.69
C VAL A 59 4.43 8.94 11.22
N PRO A 60 3.14 8.74 11.56
CA PRO A 60 2.12 9.73 11.25
C PRO A 60 2.29 11.00 12.08
N LYS A 61 1.92 12.12 11.53
CA LYS A 61 1.95 13.42 12.22
C LYS A 61 1.21 13.37 13.55
N GLY A 62 1.83 13.89 14.61
CA GLY A 62 1.28 13.90 15.97
C GLY A 62 1.57 12.62 16.78
N TYR A 63 2.34 11.67 16.23
CA TYR A 63 2.75 10.45 16.92
C TYR A 63 4.27 10.27 16.95
N GLU A 64 5.03 11.35 16.87
CA GLU A 64 6.49 11.36 16.82
C GLU A 64 7.10 10.64 18.03
N GLU A 65 6.51 10.82 19.22
CA GLU A 65 6.95 10.17 20.47
C GLU A 65 6.26 8.81 20.72
N ASN A 66 5.02 8.67 20.26
CA ASN A 66 4.18 7.49 20.49
C ASN A 66 3.99 6.66 19.21
N ASN A 67 5.10 6.24 18.59
CA ASN A 67 5.09 5.39 17.40
C ASN A 67 5.70 4.01 17.69
N LEU A 68 5.45 3.07 16.77
CA LEU A 68 5.91 1.68 16.85
C LEU A 68 7.04 1.37 15.86
N ASN A 69 7.63 2.36 15.18
CA ASN A 69 8.60 2.10 14.11
C ASN A 69 9.78 1.23 14.56
N LYS A 70 10.28 1.44 15.78
CA LYS A 70 11.38 0.65 16.37
C LYS A 70 10.92 -0.74 16.84
N ASN A 71 9.64 -0.94 17.05
CA ASN A 71 9.04 -2.16 17.56
C ASN A 71 8.53 -3.09 16.46
N ILE A 72 8.40 -2.59 15.22
CA ILE A 72 7.89 -3.35 14.07
C ILE A 72 9.05 -3.91 13.24
N VAL A 73 9.01 -5.23 13.01
CA VAL A 73 9.93 -5.92 12.09
C VAL A 73 9.09 -6.53 10.97
N ILE A 74 9.36 -6.11 9.73
CA ILE A 74 8.62 -6.53 8.53
C ILE A 74 9.45 -7.57 7.77
N TYR A 75 8.79 -8.65 7.32
CA TYR A 75 9.40 -9.65 6.46
C TYR A 75 8.38 -10.31 5.52
N PRO A 76 8.70 -10.38 4.22
CA PRO A 76 9.78 -9.67 3.52
C PRO A 76 9.48 -8.18 3.31
N LYS A 77 10.52 -7.34 3.19
CA LYS A 77 10.36 -5.89 2.91
C LYS A 77 10.12 -5.57 1.42
N LYS A 78 10.46 -6.49 0.53
CA LYS A 78 10.26 -6.34 -0.92
C LYS A 78 9.69 -7.63 -1.48
N ILE A 79 8.63 -7.50 -2.28
CA ILE A 79 7.96 -8.64 -2.91
C ILE A 79 7.68 -8.37 -4.37
N SER A 80 7.58 -9.45 -5.14
CA SER A 80 7.05 -9.43 -6.50
C SER A 80 5.78 -10.27 -6.54
N ILE A 81 4.71 -9.72 -7.12
CA ILE A 81 3.39 -10.35 -7.21
C ILE A 81 3.05 -10.52 -8.69
N LYS A 82 2.77 -11.75 -9.11
CA LYS A 82 2.33 -12.07 -10.47
C LYS A 82 0.99 -11.37 -10.78
N PRO A 83 0.64 -11.16 -12.07
CA PRO A 83 -0.67 -10.65 -12.46
C PRO A 83 -1.81 -11.43 -11.80
N GLY A 84 -2.76 -10.73 -11.17
CA GLY A 84 -3.87 -11.34 -10.44
C GLY A 84 -3.47 -12.18 -9.22
N GLY A 85 -2.17 -12.22 -8.88
CA GLY A 85 -1.63 -13.02 -7.79
C GLY A 85 -1.83 -12.35 -6.43
N LYS A 86 -1.86 -13.18 -5.38
CA LYS A 86 -1.91 -12.77 -3.97
C LYS A 86 -0.60 -13.10 -3.28
N LYS A 87 -0.13 -12.21 -2.41
CA LYS A 87 1.04 -12.41 -1.54
C LYS A 87 0.74 -11.98 -0.11
N GLU A 88 1.39 -12.64 0.82
CA GLU A 88 1.33 -12.37 2.24
C GLU A 88 2.62 -11.68 2.69
N ILE A 89 2.46 -10.68 3.55
CA ILE A 89 3.53 -10.02 4.30
C ILE A 89 3.27 -10.25 5.77
N ARG A 90 4.29 -10.67 6.50
CA ARG A 90 4.24 -10.80 7.96
C ARG A 90 5.03 -9.68 8.60
N PHE A 91 4.51 -9.15 9.69
CA PHE A 91 5.27 -8.26 10.54
C PHE A 91 5.09 -8.63 12.01
N LYS A 92 6.19 -8.54 12.73
CA LYS A 92 6.22 -8.77 14.18
C LYS A 92 6.20 -7.43 14.88
N VAL A 93 5.35 -7.29 15.89
CA VAL A 93 5.35 -6.15 16.81
C VAL A 93 5.90 -6.61 18.13
N LYS A 94 6.96 -5.96 18.62
CA LYS A 94 7.51 -6.20 19.95
C LYS A 94 6.68 -5.47 20.99
N GLY A 95 6.32 -6.15 22.06
CA GLY A 95 5.62 -5.56 23.20
C GLY A 95 6.42 -4.44 23.87
N ILE A 96 5.71 -3.54 24.53
CA ILE A 96 6.29 -2.41 25.27
C ILE A 96 6.03 -2.65 26.77
N LYS A 97 7.10 -2.87 27.54
CA LYS A 97 7.03 -2.92 29.00
C LYS A 97 6.76 -1.50 29.50
N ASN A 98 5.82 -1.31 30.42
CA ASN A 98 5.38 -0.02 30.94
C ASN A 98 4.60 0.83 29.92
N ASN A 99 3.55 0.25 29.36
CA ASN A 99 2.60 0.97 28.55
C ASN A 99 1.64 1.76 29.46
N ASP A 100 1.99 3.02 29.76
CA ASP A 100 1.21 3.92 30.61
C ASP A 100 -0.07 4.38 29.91
N LYS A 101 -0.93 3.44 29.44
CA LYS A 101 -2.22 3.70 28.75
C LYS A 101 -2.12 4.66 27.55
N LYS A 102 -0.93 4.82 26.97
CA LYS A 102 -0.71 5.62 25.77
C LYS A 102 -1.17 4.88 24.53
N THR A 103 -1.80 5.60 23.63
CA THR A 103 -2.12 5.06 22.31
C THR A 103 -0.94 5.28 21.38
N TYR A 104 -0.41 4.21 20.81
CA TYR A 104 0.64 4.24 19.82
C TYR A 104 0.08 4.11 18.41
N LYS A 105 0.69 4.79 17.45
CA LYS A 105 0.29 4.69 16.06
C LYS A 105 1.50 4.70 15.12
N THR A 106 1.46 3.84 14.12
CA THR A 106 2.45 3.79 13.03
C THR A 106 1.69 3.49 11.74
N LEU A 107 2.20 3.95 10.61
CA LEU A 107 1.70 3.58 9.30
C LEU A 107 2.56 2.45 8.74
N LEU A 108 1.92 1.39 8.28
CA LEU A 108 2.52 0.35 7.46
C LEU A 108 2.27 0.73 6.01
N VAL A 109 3.33 1.07 5.28
CA VAL A 109 3.26 1.62 3.93
C VAL A 109 3.66 0.56 2.92
N PHE A 110 2.85 0.42 1.89
CA PHE A 110 3.04 -0.47 0.75
C PHE A 110 3.18 0.41 -0.49
N ARG A 111 4.38 0.46 -1.06
CA ARG A 111 4.69 1.32 -2.21
C ARG A 111 5.09 0.49 -3.41
N GLU A 112 4.48 0.78 -4.55
CA GLU A 112 4.90 0.22 -5.82
C GLU A 112 6.31 0.70 -6.18
N SER A 113 7.17 -0.25 -6.53
CA SER A 113 8.53 0.01 -6.98
C SER A 113 8.61 -0.22 -8.48
N LEU A 114 8.84 0.84 -9.23
CA LEU A 114 9.10 0.70 -10.66
C LEU A 114 10.44 -0.03 -10.89
N PRO A 115 10.53 -0.91 -11.89
CA PRO A 115 11.82 -1.39 -12.32
C PRO A 115 12.68 -0.19 -12.73
N ASN A 116 13.97 -0.17 -12.34
CA ASN A 116 14.91 0.85 -12.78
C ASN A 116 14.94 0.85 -14.31
N ILE A 117 14.16 1.71 -14.93
CA ILE A 117 14.31 2.07 -16.32
C ILE A 117 15.57 2.91 -16.31
N LYS A 118 16.72 2.31 -16.68
CA LYS A 118 17.89 3.11 -17.08
C LYS A 118 17.39 3.93 -18.25
N GLU A 119 17.21 5.24 -18.03
CA GLU A 119 16.96 6.19 -19.09
C GLU A 119 18.06 6.01 -20.13
N LYS A 120 17.76 5.33 -21.23
CA LYS A 120 18.51 5.46 -22.46
C LYS A 120 18.16 6.84 -22.99
N ILE A 121 18.94 7.82 -22.58
CA ILE A 121 18.94 9.12 -23.23
C ILE A 121 19.54 8.86 -24.62
N GLU A 122 18.73 8.43 -25.57
CA GLU A 122 19.06 8.51 -26.98
C GLU A 122 18.83 9.96 -27.41
N THR A 123 19.89 10.74 -27.37
CA THR A 123 19.96 12.05 -28.00
C THR A 123 19.77 11.89 -29.50
N ARG A 124 18.54 11.87 -29.96
CA ARG A 124 18.20 12.05 -31.39
C ARG A 124 16.86 12.76 -31.52
N ASN A 125 16.98 14.05 -31.95
CA ASN A 125 15.95 14.88 -32.57
C ASN A 125 14.59 15.06 -31.85
N SER A 126 14.50 16.17 -31.08
CA SER A 126 13.37 17.12 -31.04
C SER A 126 11.94 16.56 -31.01
N ARG A 127 11.66 15.60 -30.13
CA ARG A 127 10.30 15.39 -29.57
C ARG A 127 10.48 15.00 -28.12
N VAL A 128 10.07 15.87 -27.20
CA VAL A 128 10.00 15.55 -25.77
C VAL A 128 8.85 14.57 -25.60
N ASN A 129 9.16 13.28 -25.53
CA ASN A 129 8.18 12.28 -25.11
C ASN A 129 8.14 12.33 -23.59
N MET A 130 7.06 12.86 -23.03
CA MET A 130 6.79 12.83 -21.60
C MET A 130 6.13 11.50 -21.25
N ASP A 131 6.89 10.56 -20.66
CA ASP A 131 6.33 9.36 -20.05
C ASP A 131 5.88 9.67 -18.62
N LEU A 132 4.57 9.70 -18.41
CA LEU A 132 3.97 9.83 -17.09
C LEU A 132 3.77 8.44 -16.48
N SER A 133 4.50 8.13 -15.42
CA SER A 133 4.29 6.92 -14.62
C SER A 133 3.69 7.28 -13.26
N PHE A 134 2.58 6.60 -12.90
CA PHE A 134 1.94 6.74 -11.60
C PHE A 134 2.42 5.61 -10.69
N ILE A 135 2.84 5.97 -9.48
CA ILE A 135 3.23 5.03 -8.44
C ILE A 135 2.08 4.95 -7.43
N THR A 136 1.57 3.75 -7.20
CA THR A 136 0.55 3.52 -6.18
C THR A 136 1.21 3.31 -4.82
N GLU A 137 0.71 4.02 -3.81
CA GLU A 137 1.12 3.86 -2.42
C GLU A 137 -0.10 3.74 -1.51
N ILE A 138 -0.11 2.74 -0.64
CA ILE A 138 -1.19 2.49 0.32
C ILE A 138 -0.59 2.47 1.72
N ALA A 139 -1.09 3.31 2.62
CA ALA A 139 -0.69 3.36 4.01
C ALA A 139 -1.82 2.84 4.92
N ILE A 140 -1.50 1.90 5.80
CA ILE A 140 -2.44 1.28 6.73
C ILE A 140 -2.03 1.63 8.17
N GLY A 141 -3.00 2.04 8.99
CA GLY A 141 -2.77 2.32 10.41
C GLY A 141 -2.54 1.05 11.24
N VAL A 142 -1.45 1.03 12.00
CA VAL A 142 -1.17 0.05 13.07
C VAL A 142 -1.33 0.78 14.40
N TYR A 143 -2.32 0.38 15.18
CA TYR A 143 -2.70 1.00 16.46
C TYR A 143 -2.34 0.07 17.61
N GLY A 144 -1.51 0.54 18.54
CA GLY A 144 -1.09 -0.20 19.74
C GLY A 144 -1.80 0.32 20.99
N LYS A 145 -2.23 -0.61 21.82
CA LYS A 145 -2.81 -0.36 23.15
C LYS A 145 -2.12 -1.22 24.19
#